data_5fabe693dde9441e1ba76236deb0174c
#
_entry.id   5fabe693dde9441e1ba76236deb0174c
#
_cell.length_a   1.000
_cell.length_b   1.000
_cell.length_c   1.000
_cell.angle_alpha   90.00
_cell.angle_beta   90.00
_cell.angle_gamma   90.00
#
_symmetry.space_group_name_H-M   'P 1'
#
loop_
_entity.id
_entity.type
_entity.pdbx_description
1 polymer ?
#
loop_
_entity_poly.entity_id
_entity_poly.type
_entity_poly.pdbx_seq_one_letter_code
_entity_poly.pdbx_strand_id
1 'polypeptide(L)'
;MDKTAADKLLAQTRENYDSFAESFSQTRNYVWPEMKSLADDFFKRGGRVLDIGCGNGRYYPIFKEREAEYTGIDSSRKLIAIAKKNFPEAGFAVADALKLPFKESEFDLAVSIAVLHHIPSEKNRKLFFKEVSRVLKPGGIFIVTVWDLRPFSMIKARRWKRFQNFAKTQINIALGRQPLDFGDFFIAWQNRYQRYHHAFSLKELKKISIAADFKIERSGVLNSGSKEANLYIAAKKLQN
;
A
#
# COMPACT_ATOMS: atom_id res chain seq x y z
N MET A 1 -3.03 -4.86 19.00
CA MET A 1 -3.30 -3.38 19.06
C MET A 1 -4.80 -3.14 19.23
N ASP A 2 -5.21 -2.27 20.15
CA ASP A 2 -6.62 -1.88 20.30
C ASP A 2 -7.06 -0.87 19.22
N LYS A 3 -8.38 -0.65 19.14
CA LYS A 3 -8.97 0.23 18.10
C LYS A 3 -8.51 1.69 18.26
N THR A 4 -8.46 2.20 19.49
CA THR A 4 -8.11 3.61 19.75
C THR A 4 -6.68 3.92 19.34
N ALA A 5 -5.73 3.01 19.63
CA ALA A 5 -4.35 3.13 19.21
C ALA A 5 -4.22 3.06 17.68
N ALA A 6 -4.96 2.14 17.02
CA ALA A 6 -4.97 2.04 15.58
C ALA A 6 -5.52 3.30 14.90
N ASP A 7 -6.64 3.84 15.40
CA ASP A 7 -7.26 5.07 14.87
C ASP A 7 -6.32 6.29 15.01
N LYS A 8 -5.61 6.41 16.13
CA LYS A 8 -4.57 7.46 16.33
C LYS A 8 -3.44 7.32 15.32
N LEU A 9 -2.95 6.11 15.05
CA LEU A 9 -1.88 5.88 14.09
C LEU A 9 -2.32 6.15 12.64
N LEU A 10 -3.58 5.85 12.28
CA LEU A 10 -4.15 6.22 10.98
C LEU A 10 -4.22 7.74 10.81
N ALA A 11 -4.71 8.46 11.83
CA ALA A 11 -4.76 9.92 11.82
C ALA A 11 -3.35 10.52 11.69
N GLN A 12 -2.40 10.05 12.49
CA GLN A 12 -1.00 10.48 12.42
C GLN A 12 -0.37 10.21 11.05
N THR A 13 -0.67 9.06 10.45
CA THR A 13 -0.17 8.73 9.10
C THR A 13 -0.67 9.73 8.07
N ARG A 14 -1.97 10.04 8.08
CA ARG A 14 -2.56 11.05 7.19
C ARG A 14 -1.95 12.43 7.39
N GLU A 15 -1.84 12.90 8.64
CA GLU A 15 -1.25 14.19 8.99
C GLU A 15 0.23 14.28 8.55
N ASN A 16 0.98 13.21 8.73
CA ASN A 16 2.35 13.12 8.28
C ASN A 16 2.45 13.29 6.76
N TYR A 17 1.64 12.54 5.98
CA TYR A 17 1.65 12.64 4.52
C TYR A 17 1.14 13.99 4.01
N ASP A 18 0.18 14.62 4.67
CA ASP A 18 -0.20 16.01 4.39
C ASP A 18 0.95 16.98 4.68
N SER A 19 1.68 16.79 5.79
CA SER A 19 2.75 17.70 6.21
C SER A 19 3.96 17.72 5.27
N PHE A 20 4.31 16.58 4.67
CA PHE A 20 5.47 16.47 3.77
C PHE A 20 5.09 16.13 2.31
N ALA A 21 3.85 16.38 1.89
CA ALA A 21 3.33 16.00 0.58
C ALA A 21 4.21 16.48 -0.58
N GLU A 22 4.67 17.74 -0.55
CA GLU A 22 5.51 18.31 -1.61
C GLU A 22 6.87 17.64 -1.70
N SER A 23 7.58 17.52 -0.57
CA SER A 23 8.90 16.85 -0.54
C SER A 23 8.80 15.36 -0.87
N PHE A 24 7.69 14.71 -0.48
CA PHE A 24 7.40 13.34 -0.88
C PHE A 24 7.19 13.25 -2.40
N SER A 25 6.38 14.12 -2.97
CA SER A 25 6.10 14.13 -4.41
C SER A 25 7.37 14.36 -5.24
N GLN A 26 8.24 15.31 -4.84
CA GLN A 26 9.51 15.57 -5.51
C GLN A 26 10.43 14.35 -5.56
N THR A 27 10.41 13.50 -4.53
CA THR A 27 11.22 12.28 -4.46
C THR A 27 10.54 11.03 -5.06
N ARG A 28 9.30 11.15 -5.54
CA ARG A 28 8.46 10.07 -6.05
C ARG A 28 7.86 10.41 -7.43
N ASN A 29 8.74 10.81 -8.36
CA ASN A 29 8.38 11.23 -9.71
C ASN A 29 8.63 10.17 -10.80
N TYR A 30 9.07 8.98 -10.43
CA TYR A 30 9.34 7.89 -11.36
C TYR A 30 8.45 6.68 -11.09
N VAL A 31 8.11 5.98 -12.15
CA VAL A 31 7.37 4.71 -12.12
C VAL A 31 8.35 3.56 -12.00
N TRP A 32 8.07 2.59 -11.15
CA TRP A 32 8.88 1.37 -11.09
C TRP A 32 8.63 0.51 -12.33
N PRO A 33 9.67 0.14 -13.09
CA PRO A 33 9.51 -0.68 -14.31
C PRO A 33 8.77 -2.00 -14.05
N GLU A 34 8.98 -2.60 -12.88
CA GLU A 34 8.32 -3.84 -12.47
C GLU A 34 6.80 -3.69 -12.31
N MET A 35 6.33 -2.49 -11.96
CA MET A 35 4.89 -2.22 -11.91
C MET A 35 4.28 -2.15 -13.29
N LYS A 36 5.03 -1.65 -14.30
CA LYS A 36 4.61 -1.69 -15.70
C LYS A 36 4.49 -3.15 -16.15
N SER A 37 5.50 -3.99 -15.87
CA SER A 37 5.48 -5.41 -16.19
C SER A 37 4.31 -6.15 -15.52
N LEU A 38 4.04 -5.89 -14.23
CA LEU A 38 2.88 -6.49 -13.56
C LEU A 38 1.56 -6.03 -14.18
N ALA A 39 1.45 -4.76 -14.57
CA ALA A 39 0.26 -4.28 -15.26
C ALA A 39 0.10 -4.95 -16.64
N ASP A 40 1.19 -5.16 -17.41
CA ASP A 40 1.16 -5.88 -18.70
C ASP A 40 0.66 -7.32 -18.54
N ASP A 41 1.08 -8.01 -17.47
CA ASP A 41 0.75 -9.40 -17.24
C ASP A 41 -0.70 -9.60 -16.77
N PHE A 42 -1.25 -8.68 -16.00
CA PHE A 42 -2.52 -8.86 -15.27
C PHE A 42 -3.66 -7.94 -15.70
N PHE A 43 -3.39 -6.92 -16.51
CA PHE A 43 -4.41 -5.97 -16.94
C PHE A 43 -4.34 -5.72 -18.43
N LYS A 44 -5.42 -6.07 -19.12
CA LYS A 44 -5.58 -5.80 -20.55
C LYS A 44 -5.97 -4.33 -20.79
N ARG A 45 -6.04 -3.94 -22.05
CA ARG A 45 -6.48 -2.61 -22.48
C ARG A 45 -7.94 -2.38 -22.11
N GLY A 46 -8.27 -1.16 -21.73
CA GLY A 46 -9.61 -0.79 -21.28
C GLY A 46 -9.90 -1.26 -19.84
N GLY A 47 -11.14 -1.10 -19.39
CA GLY A 47 -11.58 -1.49 -18.04
C GLY A 47 -11.33 -0.43 -16.97
N ARG A 48 -11.87 -0.68 -15.78
CA ARG A 48 -11.85 0.25 -14.66
C ARG A 48 -10.77 -0.10 -13.65
N VAL A 49 -9.92 0.87 -13.33
CA VAL A 49 -8.78 0.69 -12.42
C VAL A 49 -8.93 1.58 -11.18
N LEU A 50 -8.76 0.99 -10.00
CA LEU A 50 -8.68 1.68 -8.73
C LEU A 50 -7.24 1.64 -8.20
N ASP A 51 -6.63 2.81 -8.01
CA ASP A 51 -5.31 2.96 -7.36
C ASP A 51 -5.51 3.45 -5.92
N ILE A 52 -5.30 2.56 -4.95
CA ILE A 52 -5.55 2.79 -3.53
C ILE A 52 -4.26 3.25 -2.85
N GLY A 53 -4.26 4.52 -2.38
CA GLY A 53 -3.07 5.21 -1.89
C GLY A 53 -2.22 5.72 -3.06
N CYS A 54 -2.87 6.33 -4.05
CA CYS A 54 -2.24 6.77 -5.30
C CYS A 54 -1.17 7.87 -5.12
N GLY A 55 -1.13 8.52 -3.95
CA GLY A 55 -0.22 9.60 -3.66
C GLY A 55 -0.35 10.76 -4.65
N ASN A 56 0.76 11.11 -5.31
CA ASN A 56 0.81 12.17 -6.33
C ASN A 56 0.37 11.71 -7.74
N GLY A 57 -0.22 10.53 -7.87
CA GLY A 57 -0.74 10.01 -9.15
C GLY A 57 0.30 9.38 -10.08
N ARG A 58 1.54 9.17 -9.63
CA ARG A 58 2.67 8.76 -10.50
C ARG A 58 2.45 7.48 -11.31
N TYR A 59 1.52 6.60 -10.92
CA TYR A 59 1.22 5.36 -11.65
C TYR A 59 0.12 5.52 -12.70
N TYR A 60 -0.61 6.64 -12.72
CA TYR A 60 -1.61 6.93 -13.73
C TYR A 60 -1.14 6.73 -15.18
N PRO A 61 0.08 7.18 -15.59
CA PRO A 61 0.54 7.01 -16.97
C PRO A 61 0.55 5.54 -17.44
N ILE A 62 0.83 4.57 -16.56
CA ILE A 62 0.78 3.15 -16.91
C ILE A 62 -0.62 2.75 -17.40
N PHE A 63 -1.66 3.24 -16.72
CA PHE A 63 -3.05 2.87 -17.00
C PHE A 63 -3.63 3.73 -18.14
N LYS A 64 -3.17 4.97 -18.30
CA LYS A 64 -3.49 5.81 -19.45
C LYS A 64 -3.03 5.17 -20.77
N GLU A 65 -1.82 4.63 -20.83
CA GLU A 65 -1.29 3.89 -21.99
C GLU A 65 -2.17 2.69 -22.38
N ARG A 66 -2.97 2.18 -21.44
CA ARG A 66 -3.90 1.05 -21.61
C ARG A 66 -5.35 1.46 -21.78
N GLU A 67 -5.61 2.76 -21.98
CA GLU A 67 -6.98 3.30 -22.13
C GLU A 67 -7.91 2.91 -20.98
N ALA A 68 -7.39 2.82 -19.75
CA ALA A 68 -8.16 2.47 -18.58
C ALA A 68 -8.96 3.67 -18.06
N GLU A 69 -10.18 3.42 -17.59
CA GLU A 69 -10.90 4.35 -16.74
C GLU A 69 -10.28 4.32 -15.33
N TYR A 70 -9.38 5.28 -15.08
CA TYR A 70 -8.58 5.31 -13.86
C TYR A 70 -9.22 6.16 -12.77
N THR A 71 -9.24 5.61 -11.56
CA THR A 71 -9.60 6.31 -10.33
C THR A 71 -8.51 6.13 -9.29
N GLY A 72 -7.87 7.22 -8.86
CA GLY A 72 -6.88 7.22 -7.77
C GLY A 72 -7.47 7.77 -6.49
N ILE A 73 -7.24 7.09 -5.37
CA ILE A 73 -7.63 7.60 -4.04
C ILE A 73 -6.44 7.64 -3.08
N ASP A 74 -6.44 8.63 -2.21
CA ASP A 74 -5.49 8.74 -1.09
C ASP A 74 -6.16 9.44 0.10
N SER A 75 -5.72 9.15 1.32
CA SER A 75 -6.21 9.82 2.52
C SER A 75 -5.65 11.23 2.69
N SER A 76 -4.52 11.55 2.07
CA SER A 76 -3.88 12.86 2.08
C SER A 76 -4.54 13.82 1.09
N ARG A 77 -5.12 14.88 1.60
CA ARG A 77 -5.73 15.95 0.78
C ARG A 77 -4.69 16.65 -0.09
N LYS A 78 -3.49 16.86 0.45
CA LYS A 78 -2.41 17.56 -0.27
C LYS A 78 -1.84 16.70 -1.39
N LEU A 79 -1.67 15.39 -1.19
CA LEU A 79 -1.23 14.50 -2.27
C LEU A 79 -2.26 14.42 -3.38
N ILE A 80 -3.56 14.35 -3.07
CA ILE A 80 -4.62 14.40 -4.08
C ILE A 80 -4.63 15.73 -4.84
N ALA A 81 -4.40 16.87 -4.17
CA ALA A 81 -4.28 18.15 -4.86
C ALA A 81 -3.11 18.17 -5.84
N ILE A 82 -1.96 17.59 -5.44
CA ILE A 82 -0.80 17.43 -6.32
C ILE A 82 -1.11 16.48 -7.49
N ALA A 83 -1.78 15.34 -7.24
CA ALA A 83 -2.16 14.40 -8.29
C ALA A 83 -3.07 15.04 -9.35
N LYS A 84 -4.08 15.80 -8.91
CA LYS A 84 -4.97 16.57 -9.82
C LYS A 84 -4.23 17.62 -10.64
N LYS A 85 -3.21 18.26 -10.03
CA LYS A 85 -2.37 19.23 -10.76
C LYS A 85 -1.48 18.54 -11.79
N ASN A 86 -0.92 17.37 -11.45
CA ASN A 86 -0.05 16.61 -12.34
C ASN A 86 -0.80 15.98 -13.52
N PHE A 87 -2.05 15.54 -13.28
CA PHE A 87 -2.86 14.78 -14.25
C PHE A 87 -4.33 15.22 -14.18
N PRO A 88 -4.66 16.42 -14.70
CA PRO A 88 -6.00 17.01 -14.56
C PRO A 88 -7.10 16.20 -15.28
N GLU A 89 -6.73 15.35 -16.23
CA GLU A 89 -7.66 14.48 -16.96
C GLU A 89 -8.05 13.20 -16.20
N ALA A 90 -7.33 12.85 -15.12
CA ALA A 90 -7.57 11.62 -14.36
C ALA A 90 -8.49 11.83 -13.15
N GLY A 91 -9.23 10.80 -12.79
CA GLY A 91 -10.07 10.80 -11.59
C GLY A 91 -9.25 10.65 -10.31
N PHE A 92 -9.27 11.68 -9.43
CA PHE A 92 -8.64 11.60 -8.09
C PHE A 92 -9.59 12.06 -7.00
N ALA A 93 -9.65 11.31 -5.89
CA ALA A 93 -10.48 11.63 -4.74
C ALA A 93 -9.77 11.38 -3.40
N VAL A 94 -10.12 12.19 -2.39
CA VAL A 94 -9.73 11.92 -1.01
C VAL A 94 -10.66 10.85 -0.45
N ALA A 95 -10.10 9.70 -0.04
CA ALA A 95 -10.90 8.61 0.52
C ALA A 95 -10.09 7.77 1.52
N ASP A 96 -10.82 7.05 2.38
CA ASP A 96 -10.27 6.07 3.32
C ASP A 96 -10.23 4.68 2.67
N ALA A 97 -9.05 4.07 2.64
CA ALA A 97 -8.85 2.72 2.12
C ALA A 97 -9.58 1.62 2.94
N LEU A 98 -9.99 1.95 4.17
CA LEU A 98 -10.76 1.05 5.03
C LEU A 98 -12.28 1.19 4.87
N LYS A 99 -12.73 2.15 4.06
CA LYS A 99 -14.13 2.39 3.72
C LYS A 99 -14.20 3.00 2.33
N LEU A 100 -14.06 2.18 1.31
CA LEU A 100 -14.02 2.63 -0.09
C LEU A 100 -15.39 3.18 -0.54
N PRO A 101 -15.46 4.40 -1.09
CA PRO A 101 -16.72 5.06 -1.47
C PRO A 101 -17.23 4.59 -2.86
N PHE A 102 -17.10 3.29 -3.14
CA PHE A 102 -17.48 2.68 -4.40
C PHE A 102 -18.48 1.55 -4.19
N LYS A 103 -19.22 1.22 -5.25
CA LYS A 103 -20.16 0.09 -5.25
C LYS A 103 -19.41 -1.24 -5.28
N GLU A 104 -20.13 -2.30 -4.97
CA GLU A 104 -19.62 -3.66 -5.16
C GLU A 104 -19.40 -3.95 -6.65
N SER A 105 -18.38 -4.76 -6.95
CA SER A 105 -18.09 -5.24 -8.31
C SER A 105 -17.97 -4.11 -9.35
N GLU A 106 -17.27 -3.04 -9.00
CA GLU A 106 -17.14 -1.85 -9.84
C GLU A 106 -15.85 -1.85 -10.69
N PHE A 107 -14.76 -2.44 -10.19
CA PHE A 107 -13.44 -2.36 -10.82
C PHE A 107 -12.95 -3.70 -11.36
N ASP A 108 -12.19 -3.64 -12.48
CA ASP A 108 -11.55 -4.80 -13.10
C ASP A 108 -10.17 -5.06 -12.47
N LEU A 109 -9.49 -3.99 -12.06
CA LEU A 109 -8.20 -4.02 -11.37
C LEU A 109 -8.21 -3.07 -10.18
N ALA A 110 -7.68 -3.53 -9.05
CA ALA A 110 -7.25 -2.67 -7.96
C ALA A 110 -5.74 -2.78 -7.78
N VAL A 111 -5.07 -1.66 -7.54
CA VAL A 111 -3.65 -1.63 -7.18
C VAL A 111 -3.46 -0.90 -5.87
N SER A 112 -2.48 -1.34 -5.07
CA SER A 112 -2.08 -0.64 -3.84
C SER A 112 -0.56 -0.74 -3.67
N ILE A 113 0.16 0.32 -4.00
CA ILE A 113 1.59 0.28 -4.18
C ILE A 113 2.28 0.98 -3.01
N ALA A 114 2.92 0.21 -2.15
CA ALA A 114 3.63 0.68 -0.96
C ALA A 114 2.74 1.45 0.04
N VAL A 115 1.52 0.97 0.27
CA VAL A 115 0.51 1.58 1.15
C VAL A 115 0.18 0.70 2.36
N LEU A 116 -0.10 -0.58 2.13
CA LEU A 116 -0.66 -1.50 3.14
C LEU A 116 0.18 -1.57 4.42
N HIS A 117 1.50 -1.42 4.33
CA HIS A 117 2.38 -1.42 5.50
C HIS A 117 2.22 -0.18 6.41
N HIS A 118 1.44 0.81 6.00
CA HIS A 118 1.04 1.95 6.84
C HIS A 118 -0.30 1.74 7.56
N ILE A 119 -0.98 0.62 7.32
CA ILE A 119 -2.27 0.30 7.95
C ILE A 119 -2.03 -0.44 9.27
N PRO A 120 -2.32 0.20 10.43
CA PRO A 120 -2.13 -0.39 11.74
C PRO A 120 -3.24 -1.39 12.06
N SER A 121 -2.93 -2.34 12.88
CA SER A 121 -3.72 -3.47 13.38
C SER A 121 -4.07 -4.54 12.32
N GLU A 122 -4.01 -5.79 12.74
CA GLU A 122 -4.42 -6.93 11.91
C GLU A 122 -5.88 -6.81 11.45
N LYS A 123 -6.75 -6.28 12.32
CA LYS A 123 -8.16 -6.06 12.02
C LYS A 123 -8.34 -5.09 10.84
N ASN A 124 -7.62 -3.97 10.84
CA ASN A 124 -7.69 -2.98 9.76
C ASN A 124 -7.07 -3.52 8.47
N ARG A 125 -5.97 -4.27 8.56
CA ARG A 125 -5.38 -4.93 7.38
C ARG A 125 -6.34 -5.93 6.74
N LYS A 126 -7.06 -6.71 7.55
CA LYS A 126 -8.13 -7.61 7.04
C LYS A 126 -9.30 -6.84 6.44
N LEU A 127 -9.71 -5.73 7.07
CA LEU A 127 -10.78 -4.87 6.55
C LEU A 127 -10.39 -4.27 5.20
N PHE A 128 -9.15 -3.79 5.05
CA PHE A 128 -8.64 -3.30 3.79
C PHE A 128 -8.79 -4.33 2.66
N PHE A 129 -8.37 -5.57 2.86
CA PHE A 129 -8.53 -6.63 1.85
C PHE A 129 -9.98 -6.95 1.54
N LYS A 130 -10.87 -6.92 2.54
CA LYS A 130 -12.32 -7.12 2.34
C LYS A 130 -12.93 -5.99 1.50
N GLU A 131 -12.57 -4.74 1.75
CA GLU A 131 -13.04 -3.61 0.96
C GLU A 131 -12.54 -3.68 -0.49
N VAL A 132 -11.27 -4.06 -0.70
CA VAL A 132 -10.74 -4.29 -2.04
C VAL A 132 -11.48 -5.42 -2.75
N SER A 133 -11.72 -6.55 -2.06
CA SER A 133 -12.50 -7.66 -2.62
C SER A 133 -13.93 -7.21 -2.97
N ARG A 134 -14.58 -6.43 -2.11
CA ARG A 134 -15.94 -5.94 -2.35
C ARG A 134 -16.04 -5.11 -3.64
N VAL A 135 -15.14 -4.17 -3.85
CA VAL A 135 -15.20 -3.26 -5.01
C VAL A 135 -14.72 -3.89 -6.32
N LEU A 136 -13.95 -4.97 -6.26
CA LEU A 136 -13.54 -5.70 -7.45
C LEU A 136 -14.66 -6.56 -8.00
N LYS A 137 -14.79 -6.62 -9.32
CA LYS A 137 -15.65 -7.58 -10.03
C LYS A 137 -15.22 -9.01 -9.73
N PRO A 138 -16.13 -10.01 -9.80
CA PRO A 138 -15.74 -11.41 -9.84
C PRO A 138 -14.69 -11.65 -10.93
N GLY A 139 -13.58 -12.30 -10.59
CA GLY A 139 -12.44 -12.46 -11.49
C GLY A 139 -11.54 -11.24 -11.66
N GLY A 140 -11.86 -10.11 -11.04
CA GLY A 140 -11.02 -8.92 -10.99
C GLY A 140 -9.68 -9.17 -10.29
N ILE A 141 -8.69 -8.38 -10.63
CA ILE A 141 -7.30 -8.56 -10.15
C ILE A 141 -6.97 -7.53 -9.07
N PHE A 142 -6.26 -7.99 -8.04
CA PHE A 142 -5.65 -7.13 -7.03
C PHE A 142 -4.13 -7.26 -7.05
N ILE A 143 -3.43 -6.14 -7.23
CA ILE A 143 -1.97 -6.07 -7.11
C ILE A 143 -1.61 -5.23 -5.89
N VAL A 144 -0.95 -5.84 -4.92
CA VAL A 144 -0.49 -5.14 -3.72
C VAL A 144 1.02 -5.27 -3.56
N THR A 145 1.68 -4.17 -3.21
CA THR A 145 3.09 -4.18 -2.82
C THR A 145 3.29 -3.56 -1.45
N VAL A 146 4.27 -4.11 -0.72
CA VAL A 146 4.73 -3.54 0.55
C VAL A 146 6.25 -3.53 0.57
N TRP A 147 6.86 -2.61 1.29
CA TRP A 147 8.31 -2.63 1.48
C TRP A 147 8.76 -3.94 2.13
N ASP A 148 9.87 -4.49 1.66
CA ASP A 148 10.51 -5.64 2.32
C ASP A 148 11.28 -5.16 3.55
N LEU A 149 10.57 -5.14 4.67
CA LEU A 149 11.05 -4.70 5.98
C LEU A 149 11.39 -5.89 6.90
N ARG A 150 11.51 -7.09 6.33
CA ARG A 150 11.92 -8.26 7.10
C ARG A 150 13.34 -8.08 7.66
N PRO A 151 13.64 -8.59 8.88
CA PRO A 151 14.96 -8.43 9.51
C PRO A 151 16.12 -8.81 8.59
N PHE A 152 16.04 -9.97 7.94
CA PHE A 152 17.07 -10.44 7.01
C PHE A 152 17.29 -9.47 5.82
N SER A 153 16.23 -8.94 5.24
CA SER A 153 16.30 -7.99 4.14
C SER A 153 16.91 -6.65 4.56
N MET A 154 16.60 -6.18 5.78
CA MET A 154 17.23 -4.98 6.33
C MET A 154 18.72 -5.16 6.57
N ILE A 155 19.14 -6.32 7.08
CA ILE A 155 20.56 -6.67 7.31
C ILE A 155 21.28 -6.76 5.96
N LYS A 156 20.74 -7.50 4.99
CA LYS A 156 21.32 -7.63 3.64
C LYS A 156 21.48 -6.27 2.94
N ALA A 157 20.53 -5.37 3.11
CA ALA A 157 20.57 -4.02 2.58
C ALA A 157 21.45 -3.06 3.40
N ARG A 158 22.19 -3.54 4.39
CA ARG A 158 23.06 -2.77 5.32
C ARG A 158 22.31 -1.64 6.06
N ARG A 159 21.04 -1.87 6.42
CA ARG A 159 20.19 -0.90 7.13
C ARG A 159 20.17 -1.16 8.63
N TRP A 160 21.33 -1.22 9.24
CA TRP A 160 21.54 -1.59 10.63
C TRP A 160 20.75 -0.75 11.62
N LYS A 161 20.69 0.59 11.43
CA LYS A 161 19.90 1.47 12.30
C LYS A 161 18.40 1.12 12.27
N ARG A 162 17.86 0.80 11.08
CA ARG A 162 16.47 0.39 10.92
C ARG A 162 16.19 -0.97 11.56
N PHE A 163 17.11 -1.93 11.37
CA PHE A 163 17.05 -3.24 12.01
C PHE A 163 17.12 -3.13 13.54
N GLN A 164 18.05 -2.33 14.10
CA GLN A 164 18.15 -2.11 15.54
C GLN A 164 16.87 -1.49 16.11
N ASN A 165 16.30 -0.48 15.44
CA ASN A 165 15.03 0.12 15.84
C ASN A 165 13.88 -0.90 15.81
N PHE A 166 13.78 -1.71 14.76
CA PHE A 166 12.83 -2.81 14.67
C PHE A 166 12.99 -3.78 15.84
N ALA A 167 14.19 -4.33 16.07
CA ALA A 167 14.47 -5.29 17.13
C ALA A 167 14.11 -4.72 18.52
N LYS A 168 14.51 -3.48 18.82
CA LYS A 168 14.16 -2.79 20.07
C LYS A 168 12.64 -2.68 20.24
N THR A 169 11.93 -2.33 19.17
CA THR A 169 10.46 -2.22 19.19
C THR A 169 9.82 -3.58 19.47
N GLN A 170 10.28 -4.67 18.81
CA GLN A 170 9.74 -6.01 19.06
C GLN A 170 9.95 -6.48 20.51
N ILE A 171 11.11 -6.19 21.11
CA ILE A 171 11.37 -6.46 22.52
C ILE A 171 10.39 -5.70 23.43
N ASN A 172 10.16 -4.42 23.17
CA ASN A 172 9.21 -3.61 23.93
C ASN A 172 7.77 -4.12 23.81
N ILE A 173 7.36 -4.59 22.63
CA ILE A 173 6.05 -5.22 22.41
C ILE A 173 5.95 -6.50 23.23
N ALA A 174 6.96 -7.38 23.18
CA ALA A 174 6.98 -8.63 23.90
C ALA A 174 6.94 -8.44 25.45
N LEU A 175 7.50 -7.32 25.93
CA LEU A 175 7.47 -6.92 27.34
C LEU A 175 6.20 -6.14 27.74
N GLY A 176 5.22 -5.99 26.82
CA GLY A 176 3.99 -5.23 27.08
C GLY A 176 4.18 -3.72 27.25
N ARG A 177 5.34 -3.18 26.87
CA ARG A 177 5.67 -1.75 27.02
C ARG A 177 5.12 -0.86 25.89
N GLN A 178 4.68 -1.46 24.80
CA GLN A 178 4.10 -0.74 23.65
C GLN A 178 2.85 -1.46 23.13
N PRO A 179 1.73 -0.75 22.91
CA PRO A 179 0.45 -1.33 22.45
C PRO A 179 0.44 -1.50 20.91
N LEU A 180 1.49 -2.09 20.35
CA LEU A 180 1.67 -2.36 18.93
C LEU A 180 1.53 -3.86 18.64
N ASP A 181 1.21 -4.23 17.40
CA ASP A 181 1.23 -5.61 16.96
C ASP A 181 2.69 -6.06 16.66
N PHE A 182 2.93 -7.36 16.73
CA PHE A 182 4.23 -7.89 16.33
C PHE A 182 4.51 -7.59 14.86
N GLY A 183 5.71 -7.12 14.55
CA GLY A 183 6.07 -6.63 13.21
C GLY A 183 5.92 -5.12 13.04
N ASP A 184 5.27 -4.43 13.96
CA ASP A 184 5.09 -2.97 13.90
C ASP A 184 6.34 -2.23 14.38
N PHE A 185 6.64 -1.11 13.74
CA PHE A 185 7.69 -0.19 14.17
C PHE A 185 7.58 1.16 13.44
N PHE A 186 8.46 2.10 13.78
CA PHE A 186 8.47 3.43 13.18
C PHE A 186 9.72 3.67 12.35
N ILE A 187 9.57 4.36 11.20
CA ILE A 187 10.67 4.81 10.37
C ILE A 187 10.59 6.33 10.24
N ALA A 188 11.67 7.01 10.63
CA ALA A 188 11.75 8.45 10.50
C ALA A 188 11.78 8.91 9.02
N TRP A 189 11.06 9.98 8.72
CA TRP A 189 11.16 10.75 7.48
C TRP A 189 11.80 12.11 7.79
N GLN A 190 12.91 12.42 7.12
CA GLN A 190 13.69 13.66 7.33
C GLN A 190 14.01 13.96 8.81
N ASN A 191 14.20 12.92 9.62
CA ASN A 191 14.43 12.99 11.08
C ASN A 191 13.35 13.77 11.88
N ARG A 192 12.24 14.13 11.24
CA ARG A 192 11.17 14.94 11.84
C ARG A 192 9.88 14.17 12.06
N TYR A 193 9.48 13.32 11.09
CA TYR A 193 8.21 12.61 11.12
C TYR A 193 8.42 11.12 11.38
N GLN A 194 7.74 10.57 12.38
CA GLN A 194 7.74 9.14 12.66
C GLN A 194 6.60 8.47 11.88
N ARG A 195 6.94 7.64 10.90
CA ARG A 195 5.96 6.91 10.10
C ARG A 195 5.80 5.50 10.64
N TYR A 196 4.57 5.13 10.96
CA TYR A 196 4.22 3.75 11.29
C TYR A 196 4.45 2.84 10.09
N HIS A 197 5.02 1.65 10.36
CA HIS A 197 5.17 0.57 9.38
C HIS A 197 4.93 -0.79 10.05
N HIS A 198 4.35 -1.69 9.26
CA HIS A 198 4.28 -3.11 9.58
C HIS A 198 5.20 -3.92 8.66
N ALA A 199 6.05 -4.77 9.22
CA ALA A 199 6.98 -5.62 8.48
C ALA A 199 6.29 -6.93 8.07
N PHE A 200 5.69 -6.95 6.90
CA PHE A 200 5.02 -8.13 6.36
C PHE A 200 5.98 -9.26 6.01
N SER A 201 5.49 -10.50 6.15
CA SER A 201 6.01 -11.66 5.45
C SER A 201 5.13 -12.01 4.24
N LEU A 202 5.69 -12.69 3.22
CA LEU A 202 4.86 -13.20 2.12
C LEU A 202 3.79 -14.19 2.59
N LYS A 203 4.08 -14.96 3.64
CA LYS A 203 3.12 -15.90 4.25
C LYS A 203 1.91 -15.15 4.83
N GLU A 204 2.14 -14.04 5.51
CA GLU A 204 1.09 -13.19 6.08
C GLU A 204 0.24 -12.55 4.98
N LEU A 205 0.88 -11.93 3.97
CA LEU A 205 0.17 -11.32 2.83
C LEU A 205 -0.72 -12.35 2.12
N LYS A 206 -0.21 -13.56 1.85
CA LYS A 206 -0.99 -14.66 1.26
C LYS A 206 -2.16 -15.04 2.13
N LYS A 207 -1.94 -15.22 3.45
CA LYS A 207 -2.99 -15.60 4.40
C LYS A 207 -4.14 -14.59 4.42
N ILE A 208 -3.83 -13.29 4.48
CA ILE A 208 -4.85 -12.23 4.50
C ILE A 208 -5.59 -12.18 3.16
N SER A 209 -4.88 -12.31 2.03
CA SER A 209 -5.48 -12.33 0.71
C SER A 209 -6.48 -13.49 0.55
N ILE A 210 -6.08 -14.71 0.91
CA ILE A 210 -6.94 -15.90 0.81
C ILE A 210 -8.18 -15.74 1.72
N ALA A 211 -8.03 -15.18 2.92
CA ALA A 211 -9.13 -14.94 3.85
C ALA A 211 -10.11 -13.84 3.38
N ALA A 212 -9.80 -13.12 2.31
CA ALA A 212 -10.63 -12.12 1.66
C ALA A 212 -11.07 -12.54 0.24
N ASP A 213 -11.17 -13.85 0.01
CA ASP A 213 -11.67 -14.49 -1.23
C ASP A 213 -10.79 -14.22 -2.47
N PHE A 214 -9.46 -14.12 -2.26
CA PHE A 214 -8.52 -14.03 -3.36
C PHE A 214 -7.76 -15.34 -3.60
N LYS A 215 -7.64 -15.74 -4.87
CA LYS A 215 -6.71 -16.76 -5.35
C LYS A 215 -5.39 -16.07 -5.72
N ILE A 216 -4.28 -16.52 -5.14
CA ILE A 216 -2.96 -15.99 -5.47
C ILE A 216 -2.52 -16.50 -6.85
N GLU A 217 -2.33 -15.59 -7.78
CA GLU A 217 -1.82 -15.91 -9.13
C GLU A 217 -0.30 -15.80 -9.18
N ARG A 218 0.27 -14.75 -8.53
CA ARG A 218 1.72 -14.57 -8.45
C ARG A 218 2.10 -13.89 -7.15
N SER A 219 3.27 -14.19 -6.63
CA SER A 219 3.84 -13.50 -5.45
C SER A 219 5.35 -13.60 -5.45
N GLY A 220 6.02 -12.63 -4.87
CA GLY A 220 7.49 -12.64 -4.81
C GLY A 220 8.08 -11.36 -4.25
N VAL A 221 9.32 -11.11 -4.65
CA VAL A 221 10.08 -9.91 -4.32
C VAL A 221 10.34 -9.14 -5.60
N LEU A 222 9.99 -7.86 -5.62
CA LEU A 222 10.36 -6.92 -6.68
C LEU A 222 11.62 -6.15 -6.24
N ASN A 223 12.63 -6.16 -7.10
CA ASN A 223 13.85 -5.39 -6.92
C ASN A 223 13.79 -4.14 -7.81
N SER A 224 13.00 -3.18 -7.42
CA SER A 224 12.61 -2.00 -8.21
C SER A 224 13.74 -1.00 -8.53
N GLY A 225 15.00 -1.43 -8.71
CA GLY A 225 16.10 -0.48 -8.93
C GLY A 225 16.24 0.58 -7.82
N SER A 226 15.21 0.68 -6.96
CA SER A 226 15.21 1.48 -5.75
C SER A 226 16.08 0.81 -4.68
N LYS A 227 16.55 1.59 -3.72
CA LYS A 227 17.30 1.06 -2.57
C LYS A 227 16.50 0.07 -1.72
N GLU A 228 15.22 -0.18 -2.03
CA GLU A 228 14.29 -1.01 -1.25
C GLU A 228 13.59 -2.03 -2.14
N ALA A 229 13.77 -3.31 -1.82
CA ALA A 229 12.94 -4.37 -2.37
C ALA A 229 11.50 -4.26 -1.86
N ASN A 230 10.55 -4.76 -2.64
CA ASN A 230 9.15 -4.85 -2.25
C ASN A 230 8.68 -6.30 -2.31
N LEU A 231 7.92 -6.72 -1.32
CA LEU A 231 7.10 -7.92 -1.45
C LEU A 231 5.85 -7.57 -2.26
N TYR A 232 5.40 -8.49 -3.10
CA TYR A 232 4.16 -8.29 -3.85
C TYR A 232 3.30 -9.53 -3.92
N ILE A 233 2.02 -9.29 -4.12
CA ILE A 233 1.03 -10.29 -4.51
C ILE A 233 0.24 -9.73 -5.69
N ALA A 234 0.04 -10.54 -6.71
CA ALA A 234 -1.01 -10.40 -7.70
C ALA A 234 -2.01 -11.54 -7.46
N ALA A 235 -3.27 -11.19 -7.22
CA ALA A 235 -4.30 -12.12 -6.83
C ALA A 235 -5.60 -11.85 -7.60
N LYS A 236 -6.37 -12.90 -7.85
CA LYS A 236 -7.66 -12.85 -8.56
C LYS A 236 -8.79 -13.05 -7.56
N LYS A 237 -9.80 -12.17 -7.57
CA LYS A 237 -11.02 -12.37 -6.78
C LYS A 237 -11.74 -13.62 -7.26
N LEU A 238 -12.13 -14.49 -6.32
CA LEU A 238 -12.92 -15.68 -6.63
C LEU A 238 -14.29 -15.29 -7.19
N GLN A 239 -14.86 -16.18 -8.03
CA GLN A 239 -16.20 -16.05 -8.55
C GLN A 239 -17.15 -16.73 -7.52
N ASN A 240 -17.69 -15.95 -6.60
CA ASN A 240 -18.76 -16.42 -5.72
C ASN A 240 -20.09 -15.85 -6.19
#